data_22ce44292f1095c801e9682e5201a80d
#
_entry.id   22ce44292f1095c801e9682e5201a80d
#
_cell.length_a   1.000
_cell.length_b   1.000
_cell.length_c   1.000
_cell.angle_alpha   90.00
_cell.angle_beta   90.00
_cell.angle_gamma   90.00
#
_symmetry.space_group_name_H-M   'P 1'
#
loop_
_entity.id
_entity.type
_entity.pdbx_description
1 polymer ?
#
loop_
_entity_poly.entity_id
_entity_poly.type
_entity_poly.pdbx_seq_one_letter_code
_entity_poly.pdbx_strand_id
1 'polypeptide(L)'
;MLFEPTTLRSLSLRNRVVMSPMTRSRAVEANTPNALMAEYYAQRAGAGLIITEGTSPSPNGLGYARIPGLYNASQAAGWKLVTDAVHAKGGKIVIQLMHTGRVSHAANLPAGAEVVGPTAAVLPGEMYTDSKGMQPHSAPRAMTQADIDHVVAEYAASAQLAIEAGFDGVELHGANGYLIEQFLNGNVNQRTDGYGGSAAGRNRFALEVVRAVAKRIGAGKVGIRVSPHGVFNATGPFDGVDEQYVALVKELSAIGLLYLHQLDHSAMGAPAVPAGIKAALRDAFKGPYILAGGFDRASGEKALQSGQADLVAYGRPFISNPDLVERLKKDVALTAPDFSTFYTPGAKGYTDYAVQTA
;
A
#
# COMPACT_ATOMS: atom_id res chain seq x y z
N MET A 1 16.83 -3.18 18.81
CA MET A 1 16.51 -2.07 17.86
C MET A 1 15.04 -2.04 17.48
N LEU A 2 14.39 -3.20 17.28
CA LEU A 2 13.00 -3.28 16.79
C LEU A 2 12.00 -2.50 17.67
N PHE A 3 12.21 -2.51 18.99
CA PHE A 3 11.29 -1.87 19.95
C PHE A 3 11.79 -0.50 20.45
N GLU A 4 12.86 0.02 19.88
CA GLU A 4 13.40 1.34 20.22
C GLU A 4 12.74 2.45 19.40
N PRO A 5 12.53 3.63 20.02
CA PRO A 5 12.04 4.79 19.29
C PRO A 5 12.94 5.15 18.11
N THR A 6 12.33 5.77 17.10
CA THR A 6 13.04 6.29 15.93
C THR A 6 12.31 7.49 15.36
N THR A 7 12.91 8.16 14.40
CA THR A 7 12.31 9.30 13.70
C THR A 7 12.37 9.09 12.19
N LEU A 8 11.23 9.20 11.53
CA LEU A 8 11.13 9.29 10.08
C LEU A 8 10.94 10.76 9.71
N ARG A 9 11.98 11.42 9.22
CA ARG A 9 11.92 12.87 8.97
C ARG A 9 11.43 13.62 10.23
N SER A 10 10.24 14.20 10.18
CA SER A 10 9.60 14.90 11.31
C SER A 10 8.68 14.01 12.16
N LEU A 11 8.48 12.74 11.77
CA LEU A 11 7.55 11.83 12.41
C LEU A 11 8.25 10.98 13.47
N SER A 12 7.99 11.22 14.75
CA SER A 12 8.53 10.43 15.85
C SER A 12 7.70 9.16 16.04
N LEU A 13 8.38 8.00 16.05
CA LEU A 13 7.79 6.68 16.20
C LEU A 13 8.26 6.04 17.51
N ARG A 14 7.35 5.35 18.20
CA ARG A 14 7.65 4.68 19.48
C ARG A 14 8.47 3.39 19.35
N ASN A 15 8.50 2.80 18.16
CA ASN A 15 9.28 1.60 17.81
C ASN A 15 9.43 1.53 16.28
N ARG A 16 10.15 0.50 15.79
CA ARG A 16 10.44 0.29 14.36
C ARG A 16 9.55 -0.77 13.71
N VAL A 17 8.49 -1.19 14.39
CA VAL A 17 7.51 -2.16 13.88
C VAL A 17 6.43 -1.42 13.09
N VAL A 18 6.26 -1.76 11.81
CA VAL A 18 5.25 -1.17 10.93
C VAL A 18 4.14 -2.17 10.70
N MET A 19 2.88 -1.75 10.85
CA MET A 19 1.74 -2.51 10.35
C MET A 19 1.64 -2.32 8.84
N SER A 20 1.87 -3.41 8.07
CA SER A 20 1.74 -3.40 6.61
C SER A 20 0.31 -3.09 6.15
N PRO A 21 0.15 -2.46 4.98
CA PRO A 21 -1.16 -2.31 4.35
C PRO A 21 -1.77 -3.66 3.99
N MET A 22 -3.01 -3.88 4.38
CA MET A 22 -3.74 -5.13 4.14
C MET A 22 -5.21 -4.81 3.87
N THR A 23 -5.72 -5.18 2.70
CA THR A 23 -7.16 -5.09 2.37
C THR A 23 -7.98 -5.95 3.32
N ARG A 24 -9.02 -5.36 3.93
CA ARG A 24 -9.91 -6.06 4.86
C ARG A 24 -11.38 -5.99 4.44
N SER A 25 -11.73 -5.18 3.46
CA SER A 25 -13.07 -5.13 2.84
C SER A 25 -14.21 -4.84 3.84
N ARG A 26 -14.03 -3.89 4.77
CA ARG A 26 -15.01 -3.50 5.79
C ARG A 26 -15.61 -2.11 5.59
N ALA A 27 -15.26 -1.39 4.51
CA ALA A 27 -15.96 -0.16 4.19
C ALA A 27 -17.44 -0.43 3.90
N VAL A 28 -18.29 0.55 4.24
CA VAL A 28 -19.74 0.46 4.06
C VAL A 28 -20.16 1.15 2.75
N GLU A 29 -21.47 1.43 2.61
CA GLU A 29 -22.02 2.05 1.41
C GLU A 29 -21.18 3.23 0.91
N ALA A 30 -21.08 3.36 -0.40
CA ALA A 30 -20.24 4.35 -1.09
C ALA A 30 -18.75 4.30 -0.68
N ASN A 31 -18.23 3.12 -0.34
CA ASN A 31 -16.82 2.91 0.02
C ASN A 31 -16.35 3.81 1.18
N THR A 32 -17.25 4.06 2.13
CA THR A 32 -17.01 4.96 3.26
C THR A 32 -16.42 4.19 4.45
N PRO A 33 -15.31 4.65 5.05
CA PRO A 33 -14.82 4.14 6.32
C PRO A 33 -15.81 4.38 7.47
N ASN A 34 -15.74 3.54 8.50
CA ASN A 34 -16.73 3.51 9.57
C ASN A 34 -16.12 3.30 10.97
N ALA A 35 -16.94 3.31 12.01
CA ALA A 35 -16.52 3.13 13.39
C ALA A 35 -15.82 1.78 13.64
N LEU A 36 -16.21 0.72 12.93
CA LEU A 36 -15.57 -0.60 13.05
C LEU A 36 -14.11 -0.55 12.53
N MET A 37 -13.86 0.20 11.45
CA MET A 37 -12.50 0.43 10.96
C MET A 37 -11.71 1.29 11.96
N ALA A 38 -12.32 2.28 12.58
CA ALA A 38 -11.68 3.08 13.62
C ALA A 38 -11.24 2.22 14.81
N GLU A 39 -12.10 1.31 15.27
CA GLU A 39 -11.77 0.33 16.32
C GLU A 39 -10.60 -0.56 15.90
N TYR A 40 -10.63 -1.13 14.70
CA TYR A 40 -9.59 -2.03 14.18
C TYR A 40 -8.20 -1.39 14.17
N TYR A 41 -8.09 -0.18 13.63
CA TYR A 41 -6.80 0.52 13.60
C TYR A 41 -6.37 0.99 14.98
N ALA A 42 -7.29 1.45 15.82
CA ALA A 42 -7.00 1.87 17.19
C ALA A 42 -6.51 0.71 18.07
N GLN A 43 -6.99 -0.52 17.87
CA GLN A 43 -6.48 -1.72 18.56
C GLN A 43 -5.00 -1.96 18.25
N ARG A 44 -4.52 -1.54 17.07
CA ARG A 44 -3.15 -1.74 16.56
C ARG A 44 -2.24 -0.52 16.72
N ALA A 45 -2.67 0.49 17.47
CA ALA A 45 -1.91 1.73 17.69
C ALA A 45 -0.60 1.54 18.47
N GLY A 46 -0.31 0.33 18.97
CA GLY A 46 0.99 -0.05 19.53
C GLY A 46 2.11 -0.14 18.48
N ALA A 47 1.78 -0.30 17.19
CA ALA A 47 2.76 -0.23 16.10
C ALA A 47 3.46 1.15 16.09
N GLY A 48 4.72 1.17 15.67
CA GLY A 48 5.45 2.42 15.45
C GLY A 48 4.81 3.25 14.35
N LEU A 49 4.38 2.59 13.28
CA LEU A 49 3.63 3.19 12.17
C LEU A 49 2.55 2.21 11.68
N ILE A 50 1.35 2.71 11.49
CA ILE A 50 0.28 1.99 10.77
C ILE A 50 0.23 2.50 9.34
N ILE A 51 0.22 1.59 8.37
CA ILE A 51 -0.14 1.89 6.99
C ILE A 51 -1.52 1.26 6.75
N THR A 52 -2.50 2.05 6.33
CA THR A 52 -3.87 1.54 6.12
C THR A 52 -3.94 0.56 4.97
N GLU A 53 -5.05 -0.17 4.89
CA GLU A 53 -5.44 -0.89 3.67
C GLU A 53 -5.46 0.03 2.45
N GLY A 54 -5.29 -0.57 1.26
CA GLY A 54 -5.37 0.15 0.00
C GLY A 54 -6.69 0.89 -0.14
N THR A 55 -6.60 2.21 -0.31
CA THR A 55 -7.72 3.15 -0.37
C THR A 55 -7.75 3.81 -1.72
N SER A 56 -8.89 3.78 -2.40
CA SER A 56 -8.98 4.33 -3.75
C SER A 56 -8.95 5.86 -3.76
N PRO A 57 -8.10 6.49 -4.62
CA PRO A 57 -8.09 7.94 -4.80
C PRO A 57 -9.23 8.45 -5.69
N SER A 58 -9.99 7.55 -6.32
CA SER A 58 -11.05 7.92 -7.28
C SER A 58 -12.08 6.80 -7.48
N PRO A 59 -13.25 7.07 -8.08
CA PRO A 59 -14.22 6.03 -8.43
C PRO A 59 -13.65 4.93 -9.33
N ASN A 60 -12.81 5.28 -10.31
CA ASN A 60 -12.18 4.33 -11.24
C ASN A 60 -11.09 3.47 -10.56
N GLY A 61 -10.55 3.94 -9.45
CA GLY A 61 -9.50 3.25 -8.71
C GLY A 61 -9.99 2.14 -7.77
N LEU A 62 -11.30 2.06 -7.53
CA LEU A 62 -11.92 0.94 -6.84
C LEU A 62 -11.79 -0.33 -7.70
N GLY A 63 -11.66 -1.48 -7.11
CA GLY A 63 -11.57 -2.73 -7.88
C GLY A 63 -12.14 -3.89 -7.09
N TYR A 64 -11.93 -3.86 -5.79
CA TYR A 64 -12.40 -4.89 -4.89
C TYR A 64 -13.68 -4.47 -4.17
N ALA A 65 -14.49 -5.44 -3.81
CA ALA A 65 -15.69 -5.22 -3.00
C ALA A 65 -15.33 -4.59 -1.64
N ARG A 66 -16.06 -3.57 -1.24
CA ARG A 66 -15.99 -2.93 0.10
C ARG A 66 -14.61 -2.40 0.50
N ILE A 67 -13.73 -2.08 -0.45
CA ILE A 67 -12.53 -1.29 -0.10
C ILE A 67 -12.92 0.16 0.12
N PRO A 68 -12.19 0.89 0.99
CA PRO A 68 -12.47 2.30 1.22
C PRO A 68 -11.99 3.18 0.07
N GLY A 69 -12.66 4.32 -0.09
CA GLY A 69 -12.21 5.42 -0.93
C GLY A 69 -11.77 6.63 -0.12
N LEU A 70 -11.10 7.57 -0.79
CA LEU A 70 -10.81 8.90 -0.27
C LEU A 70 -10.80 9.93 -1.41
N TYR A 71 -11.97 10.24 -1.94
CA TYR A 71 -12.16 11.18 -3.05
C TYR A 71 -13.39 12.09 -2.86
N ASN A 72 -14.01 12.05 -1.68
CA ASN A 72 -15.11 12.93 -1.31
C ASN A 72 -15.15 13.23 0.20
N ALA A 73 -15.94 14.21 0.59
CA ALA A 73 -16.04 14.68 1.97
C ALA A 73 -16.58 13.62 2.95
N SER A 74 -17.49 12.75 2.51
CA SER A 74 -18.05 11.69 3.36
C SER A 74 -16.99 10.65 3.71
N GLN A 75 -16.19 10.25 2.74
CA GLN A 75 -15.08 9.33 2.96
C GLN A 75 -13.99 9.95 3.84
N ALA A 76 -13.68 11.24 3.65
CA ALA A 76 -12.74 11.96 4.50
C ALA A 76 -13.24 12.03 5.96
N ALA A 77 -14.53 12.29 6.19
CA ALA A 77 -15.13 12.26 7.51
C ALA A 77 -15.06 10.86 8.15
N GLY A 78 -15.30 9.79 7.37
CA GLY A 78 -15.13 8.42 7.84
C GLY A 78 -13.68 8.10 8.23
N TRP A 79 -12.71 8.52 7.43
CA TRP A 79 -11.29 8.37 7.77
C TRP A 79 -10.86 9.19 8.97
N LYS A 80 -11.49 10.37 9.20
CA LYS A 80 -11.22 11.16 10.40
C LYS A 80 -11.57 10.41 11.70
N LEU A 81 -12.61 9.59 11.72
CA LEU A 81 -12.90 8.71 12.86
C LEU A 81 -11.72 7.76 13.15
N VAL A 82 -11.09 7.23 12.09
CA VAL A 82 -9.96 6.32 12.20
C VAL A 82 -8.72 7.04 12.75
N THR A 83 -8.35 8.18 12.16
CA THR A 83 -7.16 8.92 12.58
C THR A 83 -7.29 9.42 14.01
N ASP A 84 -8.45 9.97 14.39
CA ASP A 84 -8.73 10.43 15.77
C ASP A 84 -8.59 9.26 16.77
N ALA A 85 -9.12 8.08 16.44
CA ALA A 85 -9.06 6.91 17.34
C ALA A 85 -7.64 6.36 17.51
N VAL A 86 -6.82 6.38 16.44
CA VAL A 86 -5.41 5.97 16.50
C VAL A 86 -4.58 7.00 17.27
N HIS A 87 -4.75 8.28 16.98
CA HIS A 87 -4.03 9.37 17.64
C HIS A 87 -4.38 9.47 19.13
N ALA A 88 -5.64 9.21 19.52
CA ALA A 88 -6.04 9.15 20.94
C ALA A 88 -5.25 8.11 21.74
N LYS A 89 -4.73 7.07 21.09
CA LYS A 89 -3.81 6.08 21.67
C LYS A 89 -2.32 6.38 21.43
N GLY A 90 -2.01 7.58 20.92
CA GLY A 90 -0.65 8.02 20.60
C GLY A 90 -0.01 7.28 19.43
N GLY A 91 -0.79 6.57 18.60
CA GLY A 91 -0.31 5.90 17.38
C GLY A 91 -0.01 6.87 16.26
N LYS A 92 0.71 6.39 15.24
CA LYS A 92 0.98 7.10 13.98
C LYS A 92 0.41 6.33 12.82
N ILE A 93 -0.26 7.03 11.89
CA ILE A 93 -0.99 6.38 10.80
C ILE A 93 -0.84 7.16 9.50
N VAL A 94 -0.45 6.44 8.43
CA VAL A 94 -0.46 6.93 7.05
C VAL A 94 -1.46 6.14 6.23
N ILE A 95 -2.07 6.77 5.22
CA ILE A 95 -3.01 6.11 4.32
C ILE A 95 -2.29 5.61 3.08
N GLN A 96 -2.58 4.37 2.65
CA GLN A 96 -2.11 3.87 1.37
C GLN A 96 -3.12 4.22 0.27
N LEU A 97 -2.71 5.05 -0.70
CA LEU A 97 -3.51 5.35 -1.89
C LEU A 97 -3.24 4.31 -2.98
N MET A 98 -4.31 3.62 -3.40
CA MET A 98 -4.27 2.50 -4.33
C MET A 98 -5.34 2.65 -5.40
N HIS A 99 -4.92 2.87 -6.64
CA HIS A 99 -5.77 2.71 -7.82
C HIS A 99 -5.51 1.32 -8.41
N THR A 100 -6.52 0.46 -8.45
CA THR A 100 -6.34 -0.95 -8.83
C THR A 100 -6.03 -1.14 -10.31
N GLY A 101 -6.33 -0.15 -11.16
CA GLY A 101 -6.14 -0.27 -12.60
C GLY A 101 -6.95 -1.43 -13.18
N ARG A 102 -6.31 -2.29 -13.99
CA ARG A 102 -6.94 -3.45 -14.62
C ARG A 102 -7.33 -4.57 -13.62
N VAL A 103 -6.89 -4.49 -12.36
CA VAL A 103 -7.29 -5.45 -11.31
C VAL A 103 -8.66 -5.03 -10.79
N SER A 104 -9.70 -5.17 -11.62
CA SER A 104 -11.02 -4.61 -11.34
C SER A 104 -12.12 -5.38 -12.05
N HIS A 105 -13.35 -5.24 -11.51
CA HIS A 105 -14.58 -5.65 -12.16
C HIS A 105 -15.62 -4.53 -12.08
N ALA A 106 -16.34 -4.29 -13.17
CA ALA A 106 -17.33 -3.22 -13.26
C ALA A 106 -18.42 -3.28 -12.17
N ALA A 107 -18.77 -4.49 -11.68
CA ALA A 107 -19.75 -4.66 -10.61
C ALA A 107 -19.24 -4.18 -9.22
N ASN A 108 -17.95 -3.93 -9.05
CA ASN A 108 -17.37 -3.36 -7.83
C ASN A 108 -17.16 -1.84 -7.93
N LEU A 109 -17.49 -1.24 -9.07
CA LEU A 109 -17.36 0.19 -9.31
C LEU A 109 -18.71 0.90 -9.18
N PRO A 110 -18.75 2.16 -8.75
CA PRO A 110 -19.98 2.96 -8.78
C PRO A 110 -20.41 3.25 -10.21
N ALA A 111 -21.68 3.64 -10.38
CA ALA A 111 -22.24 3.99 -11.68
C ALA A 111 -21.41 5.10 -12.37
N GLY A 112 -21.11 4.90 -13.65
CA GLY A 112 -20.31 5.83 -14.45
C GLY A 112 -18.81 5.69 -14.33
N ALA A 113 -18.31 4.85 -13.41
CA ALA A 113 -16.89 4.55 -13.32
C ALA A 113 -16.47 3.44 -14.30
N GLU A 114 -15.21 3.47 -14.74
CA GLU A 114 -14.66 2.58 -15.75
C GLU A 114 -13.43 1.84 -15.23
N VAL A 115 -13.23 0.61 -15.69
CA VAL A 115 -11.97 -0.10 -15.51
C VAL A 115 -10.97 0.44 -16.53
N VAL A 116 -9.84 0.95 -16.04
CA VAL A 116 -8.79 1.54 -16.89
C VAL A 116 -7.43 0.92 -16.58
N GLY A 117 -6.52 0.99 -17.51
CA GLY A 117 -5.15 0.49 -17.35
C GLY A 117 -4.19 1.12 -18.36
N PRO A 118 -2.88 0.83 -18.28
CA PRO A 118 -1.92 1.32 -19.28
C PRO A 118 -2.31 0.90 -20.70
N THR A 119 -2.88 -0.29 -20.84
CA THR A 119 -3.34 -0.91 -22.08
C THR A 119 -4.69 -1.56 -21.87
N ALA A 120 -5.33 -2.04 -22.95
CA ALA A 120 -6.59 -2.79 -22.90
C ALA A 120 -6.41 -4.30 -22.56
N ALA A 121 -5.23 -4.72 -22.10
CA ALA A 121 -4.95 -6.11 -21.78
C ALA A 121 -5.69 -6.55 -20.51
N VAL A 122 -6.59 -7.52 -20.65
CA VAL A 122 -7.37 -8.10 -19.55
C VAL A 122 -6.44 -8.88 -18.62
N LEU A 123 -6.64 -8.73 -17.31
CA LEU A 123 -5.99 -9.56 -16.32
C LEU A 123 -6.63 -10.96 -16.33
N PRO A 124 -5.85 -12.06 -16.49
CA PRO A 124 -6.38 -13.42 -16.34
C PRO A 124 -6.87 -13.70 -14.92
N GLY A 125 -7.83 -14.65 -14.80
CA GLY A 125 -8.37 -15.08 -13.52
C GLY A 125 -9.65 -14.35 -13.14
N GLU A 126 -10.05 -14.52 -11.88
CA GLU A 126 -11.34 -14.05 -11.35
C GLU A 126 -11.15 -13.23 -10.08
N MET A 127 -12.15 -12.39 -9.80
CA MET A 127 -12.24 -11.65 -8.55
C MET A 127 -13.66 -11.70 -7.99
N TYR A 128 -13.76 -11.51 -6.69
CA TYR A 128 -15.05 -11.50 -5.99
C TYR A 128 -15.79 -10.17 -6.18
N THR A 129 -17.10 -10.28 -6.41
CA THR A 129 -18.04 -9.16 -6.43
C THR A 129 -19.20 -9.44 -5.48
N ASP A 130 -19.66 -8.43 -4.73
CA ASP A 130 -20.78 -8.60 -3.80
C ASP A 130 -22.10 -8.96 -4.51
N SER A 131 -22.31 -8.48 -5.74
CA SER A 131 -23.57 -8.67 -6.48
C SER A 131 -23.61 -9.94 -7.32
N LYS A 132 -22.44 -10.53 -7.71
CA LYS A 132 -22.39 -11.65 -8.68
C LYS A 132 -21.44 -12.79 -8.25
N GLY A 133 -20.82 -12.71 -7.07
CA GLY A 133 -19.80 -13.67 -6.64
C GLY A 133 -18.50 -13.56 -7.44
N MET A 134 -17.83 -14.69 -7.67
CA MET A 134 -16.61 -14.74 -8.48
C MET A 134 -16.90 -14.43 -9.94
N GLN A 135 -16.15 -13.51 -10.53
CA GLN A 135 -16.29 -13.06 -11.91
C GLN A 135 -14.93 -12.89 -12.55
N PRO A 136 -14.77 -13.17 -13.86
CA PRO A 136 -13.56 -12.78 -14.60
C PRO A 136 -13.34 -11.27 -14.51
N HIS A 137 -12.07 -10.84 -14.48
CA HIS A 137 -11.74 -9.41 -14.49
C HIS A 137 -12.36 -8.72 -15.72
N SER A 138 -12.90 -7.52 -15.53
CA SER A 138 -13.43 -6.74 -16.66
C SER A 138 -12.29 -6.24 -17.56
N ALA A 139 -12.56 -6.17 -18.87
CA ALA A 139 -11.61 -5.60 -19.82
C ALA A 139 -11.36 -4.11 -19.50
N PRO A 140 -10.10 -3.70 -19.30
CA PRO A 140 -9.79 -2.30 -19.08
C PRO A 140 -9.81 -1.54 -20.40
N ARG A 141 -10.21 -0.26 -20.35
CA ARG A 141 -9.92 0.69 -21.42
C ARG A 141 -8.47 1.21 -21.27
N ALA A 142 -7.72 1.28 -22.36
CA ALA A 142 -6.41 1.90 -22.35
C ALA A 142 -6.53 3.40 -22.04
N MET A 143 -5.73 3.87 -21.10
CA MET A 143 -5.72 5.28 -20.69
C MET A 143 -5.14 6.17 -21.79
N THR A 144 -5.82 7.25 -22.09
CA THR A 144 -5.33 8.38 -22.91
C THR A 144 -4.41 9.28 -22.08
N GLN A 145 -3.78 10.25 -22.73
CA GLN A 145 -3.00 11.28 -21.99
C GLN A 145 -3.91 12.05 -21.01
N ALA A 146 -5.12 12.40 -21.43
CA ALA A 146 -6.07 13.10 -20.56
C ALA A 146 -6.49 12.26 -19.34
N ASP A 147 -6.63 10.94 -19.48
CA ASP A 147 -6.88 10.03 -18.35
C ASP A 147 -5.70 10.01 -17.38
N ILE A 148 -4.46 9.95 -17.91
CA ILE A 148 -3.24 9.96 -17.09
C ILE A 148 -3.16 11.26 -16.30
N ASP A 149 -3.33 12.41 -16.94
CA ASP A 149 -3.29 13.72 -16.29
C ASP A 149 -4.37 13.83 -15.20
N HIS A 150 -5.57 13.30 -15.49
CA HIS A 150 -6.69 13.28 -14.53
C HIS A 150 -6.37 12.41 -13.31
N VAL A 151 -5.88 11.19 -13.50
CA VAL A 151 -5.53 10.28 -12.40
C VAL A 151 -4.40 10.85 -11.54
N VAL A 152 -3.40 11.49 -12.14
CA VAL A 152 -2.34 12.20 -11.39
C VAL A 152 -2.95 13.29 -10.49
N ALA A 153 -3.93 14.05 -11.00
CA ALA A 153 -4.64 15.06 -10.22
C ALA A 153 -5.51 14.44 -9.10
N GLU A 154 -6.17 13.31 -9.35
CA GLU A 154 -6.97 12.57 -8.36
C GLU A 154 -6.09 12.08 -7.18
N TYR A 155 -4.90 11.52 -7.45
CA TYR A 155 -3.96 11.16 -6.39
C TYR A 155 -3.55 12.37 -5.53
N ALA A 156 -3.27 13.52 -6.16
CA ALA A 156 -2.90 14.73 -5.43
C ALA A 156 -4.07 15.29 -4.59
N ALA A 157 -5.30 15.25 -5.12
CA ALA A 157 -6.51 15.67 -4.41
C ALA A 157 -6.81 14.74 -3.23
N SER A 158 -6.73 13.43 -3.45
CA SER A 158 -6.92 12.42 -2.40
C SER A 158 -5.87 12.56 -1.28
N ALA A 159 -4.61 12.83 -1.62
CA ALA A 159 -3.56 13.09 -0.64
C ALA A 159 -3.85 14.33 0.21
N GLN A 160 -4.43 15.39 -0.37
CA GLN A 160 -4.86 16.57 0.38
C GLN A 160 -5.97 16.22 1.37
N LEU A 161 -7.00 15.48 0.92
CA LEU A 161 -8.08 14.98 1.79
C LEU A 161 -7.54 14.12 2.94
N ALA A 162 -6.48 13.33 2.68
CA ALA A 162 -5.83 12.53 3.71
C ALA A 162 -5.24 13.39 4.84
N ILE A 163 -4.54 14.46 4.50
CA ILE A 163 -3.99 15.39 5.50
C ILE A 163 -5.11 16.09 6.26
N GLU A 164 -6.17 16.51 5.58
CA GLU A 164 -7.35 17.14 6.20
C GLU A 164 -8.10 16.18 7.13
N ALA A 165 -8.13 14.88 6.78
CA ALA A 165 -8.68 13.82 7.63
C ALA A 165 -7.75 13.43 8.81
N GLY A 166 -6.59 14.05 8.95
CA GLY A 166 -5.68 13.88 10.10
C GLY A 166 -4.59 12.82 9.93
N PHE A 167 -4.38 12.25 8.73
CA PHE A 167 -3.27 11.33 8.52
C PHE A 167 -1.90 12.00 8.68
N ASP A 168 -0.93 11.27 9.25
CA ASP A 168 0.46 11.73 9.40
C ASP A 168 1.21 11.77 8.05
N GLY A 169 0.67 11.13 7.00
CA GLY A 169 1.23 11.10 5.65
C GLY A 169 0.45 10.16 4.74
N VAL A 170 1.00 9.92 3.54
CA VAL A 170 0.42 9.11 2.48
C VAL A 170 1.47 8.12 1.97
N GLU A 171 1.09 6.87 1.73
CA GLU A 171 1.88 5.91 0.96
C GLU A 171 1.25 5.72 -0.42
N LEU A 172 2.02 5.87 -1.49
CA LEU A 172 1.59 5.55 -2.84
C LEU A 172 1.84 4.07 -3.13
N HIS A 173 0.80 3.38 -3.61
CA HIS A 173 0.91 1.94 -3.87
C HIS A 173 1.48 1.68 -5.27
N GLY A 174 2.81 1.58 -5.36
CA GLY A 174 3.55 1.24 -6.59
C GLY A 174 3.99 -0.23 -6.65
N ALA A 175 3.19 -1.14 -6.08
CA ALA A 175 3.49 -2.56 -5.94
C ALA A 175 2.28 -3.44 -6.30
N ASN A 176 2.43 -4.77 -6.23
CA ASN A 176 1.37 -5.79 -6.32
C ASN A 176 0.57 -5.79 -7.63
N GLY A 177 1.09 -5.22 -8.72
CA GLY A 177 0.44 -5.21 -10.01
C GLY A 177 -0.76 -4.25 -10.10
N TYR A 178 -0.85 -3.23 -9.22
CA TYR A 178 -1.83 -2.16 -9.32
C TYR A 178 -1.37 -1.05 -10.26
N LEU A 179 -2.16 -0.01 -10.48
CA LEU A 179 -2.00 0.91 -11.60
C LEU A 179 -0.57 1.46 -11.75
N ILE A 180 0.07 1.93 -10.67
CA ILE A 180 1.42 2.47 -10.75
C ILE A 180 2.39 1.37 -11.22
N GLU A 181 2.32 0.16 -10.65
CA GLU A 181 3.19 -0.93 -11.09
C GLU A 181 2.80 -1.46 -12.47
N GLN A 182 1.54 -1.36 -12.88
CA GLN A 182 1.13 -1.69 -14.26
C GLN A 182 1.86 -0.81 -15.29
N PHE A 183 2.12 0.45 -14.97
CA PHE A 183 2.95 1.32 -15.81
C PHE A 183 4.45 0.97 -15.71
N LEU A 184 4.95 0.61 -14.54
CA LEU A 184 6.35 0.24 -14.31
C LEU A 184 6.73 -1.09 -14.96
N ASN A 185 5.83 -2.05 -15.03
CA ASN A 185 6.14 -3.43 -15.39
C ASN A 185 6.16 -3.64 -16.90
N GLY A 186 7.31 -4.05 -17.44
CA GLY A 186 7.51 -4.27 -18.87
C GLY A 186 6.64 -5.38 -19.49
N ASN A 187 6.17 -6.36 -18.69
CA ASN A 187 5.26 -7.40 -19.16
C ASN A 187 3.83 -6.89 -19.33
N VAL A 188 3.45 -5.84 -18.59
CA VAL A 188 2.08 -5.28 -18.57
C VAL A 188 1.98 -4.04 -19.44
N ASN A 189 2.96 -3.15 -19.36
CA ASN A 189 2.99 -1.89 -20.08
C ASN A 189 3.53 -2.09 -21.50
N GLN A 190 2.63 -2.29 -22.44
CA GLN A 190 2.93 -2.42 -23.87
C GLN A 190 2.69 -1.11 -24.66
N ARG A 191 2.71 0.04 -23.97
CA ARG A 191 2.55 1.36 -24.62
C ARG A 191 3.74 1.71 -25.46
N THR A 192 3.47 2.43 -26.58
CA THR A 192 4.49 2.90 -27.53
C THR A 192 4.67 4.41 -27.49
N ASP A 193 3.95 5.10 -26.60
CA ASP A 193 4.07 6.55 -26.35
C ASP A 193 5.08 6.86 -25.23
N GLY A 194 5.11 8.11 -24.77
CA GLY A 194 6.02 8.59 -23.72
C GLY A 194 5.86 7.92 -22.34
N TYR A 195 4.91 7.01 -22.17
CA TYR A 195 4.67 6.25 -20.92
C TYR A 195 5.03 4.77 -21.03
N GLY A 196 5.68 4.33 -22.10
CA GLY A 196 6.10 2.95 -22.32
C GLY A 196 7.42 2.83 -23.07
N GLY A 197 7.71 1.64 -23.61
CA GLY A 197 8.84 1.35 -24.47
C GLY A 197 10.21 1.33 -23.77
N SER A 198 10.56 2.33 -23.00
CA SER A 198 11.84 2.44 -22.27
C SER A 198 11.67 2.44 -20.76
N ALA A 199 12.75 2.21 -20.01
CA ALA A 199 12.76 2.36 -18.56
C ALA A 199 12.27 3.74 -18.10
N ALA A 200 12.74 4.80 -18.77
CA ALA A 200 12.31 6.17 -18.47
C ALA A 200 10.81 6.38 -18.76
N GLY A 201 10.31 5.86 -19.88
CA GLY A 201 8.89 5.92 -20.22
C GLY A 201 8.02 5.17 -19.21
N ARG A 202 8.39 3.96 -18.83
CA ARG A 202 7.67 3.19 -17.81
C ARG A 202 7.70 3.83 -16.42
N ASN A 203 8.80 4.49 -16.03
CA ASN A 203 8.92 5.20 -14.75
C ASN A 203 8.15 6.51 -14.71
N ARG A 204 7.81 7.09 -15.84
CA ARG A 204 7.26 8.43 -15.96
C ARG A 204 5.97 8.62 -15.16
N PHE A 205 4.99 7.73 -15.29
CA PHE A 205 3.71 7.84 -14.57
C PHE A 205 3.92 7.83 -13.03
N ALA A 206 4.73 6.89 -12.51
CA ALA A 206 5.04 6.83 -11.09
C ALA A 206 5.67 8.14 -10.58
N LEU A 207 6.63 8.69 -11.32
CA LEU A 207 7.29 9.95 -10.95
C LEU A 207 6.36 11.15 -11.03
N GLU A 208 5.44 11.22 -12.00
CA GLU A 208 4.44 12.29 -12.12
C GLU A 208 3.47 12.25 -10.94
N VAL A 209 2.95 11.06 -10.56
CA VAL A 209 2.10 10.90 -9.38
C VAL A 209 2.83 11.34 -8.10
N VAL A 210 4.05 10.83 -7.89
CA VAL A 210 4.85 11.18 -6.70
C VAL A 210 5.10 12.69 -6.62
N ARG A 211 5.50 13.31 -7.73
CA ARG A 211 5.79 14.76 -7.78
C ARG A 211 4.53 15.59 -7.54
N ALA A 212 3.39 15.21 -8.11
CA ALA A 212 2.12 15.91 -7.90
C ALA A 212 1.67 15.84 -6.44
N VAL A 213 1.74 14.65 -5.82
CA VAL A 213 1.41 14.46 -4.41
C VAL A 213 2.40 15.20 -3.51
N ALA A 214 3.71 15.08 -3.77
CA ALA A 214 4.75 15.78 -3.00
C ALA A 214 4.61 17.32 -3.09
N LYS A 215 4.26 17.84 -4.26
CA LYS A 215 3.94 19.26 -4.44
C LYS A 215 2.73 19.69 -3.61
N ARG A 216 1.72 18.82 -3.48
CA ARG A 216 0.46 19.13 -2.82
C ARG A 216 0.56 19.12 -1.31
N ILE A 217 1.23 18.11 -0.70
CA ILE A 217 1.24 17.90 0.74
C ILE A 217 2.64 17.98 1.39
N GLY A 218 3.69 18.17 0.60
CA GLY A 218 5.10 18.16 1.03
C GLY A 218 5.72 16.77 0.92
N ALA A 219 6.92 16.67 0.31
CA ALA A 219 7.62 15.41 0.06
C ALA A 219 7.86 14.57 1.34
N GLY A 220 8.17 15.23 2.46
CA GLY A 220 8.39 14.58 3.76
C GLY A 220 7.16 13.89 4.36
N LYS A 221 5.98 13.96 3.71
CA LYS A 221 4.75 13.25 4.08
C LYS A 221 4.36 12.15 3.09
N VAL A 222 5.18 11.90 2.07
CA VAL A 222 4.88 10.94 1.00
C VAL A 222 5.85 9.77 1.07
N GLY A 223 5.34 8.56 1.28
CA GLY A 223 6.04 7.30 1.06
C GLY A 223 5.59 6.65 -0.24
N ILE A 224 6.34 5.69 -0.71
CA ILE A 224 5.95 4.84 -1.84
C ILE A 224 6.33 3.40 -1.57
N ARG A 225 5.43 2.47 -1.92
CA ARG A 225 5.68 1.03 -1.87
C ARG A 225 5.98 0.49 -3.26
N VAL A 226 7.03 -0.35 -3.36
CA VAL A 226 7.45 -0.99 -4.62
C VAL A 226 7.67 -2.49 -4.41
N SER A 227 7.47 -3.29 -5.46
CA SER A 227 7.68 -4.74 -5.46
C SER A 227 8.45 -5.21 -6.70
N PRO A 228 9.73 -4.83 -6.86
CA PRO A 228 10.54 -5.32 -7.97
C PRO A 228 10.57 -6.85 -7.95
N HIS A 229 10.50 -7.48 -9.12
CA HIS A 229 10.36 -8.95 -9.29
C HIS A 229 9.06 -9.55 -8.72
N GLY A 230 8.10 -8.75 -8.25
CA GLY A 230 6.79 -9.24 -7.83
C GLY A 230 6.04 -9.92 -8.97
N VAL A 231 5.28 -10.99 -8.64
CA VAL A 231 4.54 -11.80 -9.64
C VAL A 231 3.01 -11.66 -9.49
N PHE A 232 2.54 -10.79 -8.62
CA PHE A 232 1.12 -10.60 -8.38
C PHE A 232 0.43 -9.92 -9.56
N ASN A 233 -0.83 -10.30 -9.83
CA ASN A 233 -1.68 -9.70 -10.86
C ASN A 233 -1.00 -9.71 -12.24
N ALA A 234 -0.37 -10.84 -12.59
CA ALA A 234 0.33 -11.08 -13.85
C ALA A 234 1.39 -10.02 -14.17
N THR A 235 2.11 -9.55 -13.15
CA THR A 235 3.40 -8.89 -13.28
C THR A 235 4.51 -9.93 -13.33
N GLY A 236 5.75 -9.56 -13.09
CA GLY A 236 6.89 -10.47 -13.06
C GLY A 236 8.17 -9.76 -13.47
N PRO A 237 9.31 -10.43 -13.34
CA PRO A 237 10.57 -9.91 -13.85
C PRO A 237 10.52 -9.74 -15.37
N PHE A 238 11.23 -8.74 -15.88
CA PHE A 238 11.37 -8.40 -17.29
C PHE A 238 12.79 -7.87 -17.55
N ASP A 239 13.20 -7.82 -18.79
CA ASP A 239 14.54 -7.37 -19.17
C ASP A 239 14.80 -5.92 -18.70
N GLY A 240 15.89 -5.72 -17.94
CA GLY A 240 16.28 -4.41 -17.40
C GLY A 240 15.47 -3.97 -16.17
N VAL A 241 14.76 -4.89 -15.48
CA VAL A 241 13.97 -4.58 -14.29
C VAL A 241 14.81 -3.95 -13.17
N ASP A 242 16.01 -4.47 -12.93
CA ASP A 242 16.88 -3.99 -11.86
C ASP A 242 17.36 -2.56 -12.14
N GLU A 243 17.86 -2.32 -13.34
CA GLU A 243 18.33 -1.00 -13.77
C GLU A 243 17.21 0.04 -13.75
N GLN A 244 16.01 -0.36 -14.19
CA GLN A 244 14.83 0.49 -14.18
C GLN A 244 14.43 0.90 -12.76
N TYR A 245 14.34 -0.06 -11.83
CA TYR A 245 13.96 0.25 -10.44
C TYR A 245 15.06 1.03 -9.72
N VAL A 246 16.34 0.78 -9.98
CA VAL A 246 17.44 1.59 -9.44
C VAL A 246 17.35 3.03 -9.95
N ALA A 247 17.07 3.25 -11.24
CA ALA A 247 16.86 4.58 -11.80
C ALA A 247 15.66 5.28 -11.18
N LEU A 248 14.52 4.59 -11.04
CA LEU A 248 13.33 5.09 -10.36
C LEU A 248 13.66 5.54 -8.93
N VAL A 249 14.31 4.68 -8.15
CA VAL A 249 14.60 4.94 -6.74
C VAL A 249 15.58 6.09 -6.54
N LYS A 250 16.53 6.30 -7.45
CA LYS A 250 17.40 7.50 -7.44
C LYS A 250 16.58 8.79 -7.59
N GLU A 251 15.63 8.83 -8.53
CA GLU A 251 14.73 9.98 -8.70
C GLU A 251 13.85 10.20 -7.46
N LEU A 252 13.27 9.12 -6.89
CA LEU A 252 12.48 9.17 -5.67
C LEU A 252 13.30 9.68 -4.48
N SER A 253 14.55 9.24 -4.37
CA SER A 253 15.48 9.70 -3.33
C SER A 253 15.76 11.21 -3.42
N ALA A 254 15.94 11.72 -4.65
CA ALA A 254 16.17 13.15 -4.89
C ALA A 254 14.96 14.04 -4.52
N ILE A 255 13.73 13.50 -4.59
CA ILE A 255 12.50 14.21 -4.16
C ILE A 255 12.47 14.38 -2.63
N GLY A 256 13.13 13.53 -1.86
CA GLY A 256 13.18 13.62 -0.40
C GLY A 256 11.96 13.07 0.32
N LEU A 257 11.46 11.92 -0.11
CA LEU A 257 10.26 11.27 0.41
C LEU A 257 10.39 10.88 1.89
N LEU A 258 9.24 10.65 2.53
CA LEU A 258 9.12 10.17 3.92
C LEU A 258 9.82 8.82 4.08
N TYR A 259 9.56 7.89 3.17
CA TYR A 259 10.22 6.58 3.10
C TYR A 259 10.05 5.91 1.74
N LEU A 260 10.91 4.91 1.48
CA LEU A 260 10.68 3.86 0.49
C LEU A 260 10.31 2.56 1.21
N HIS A 261 9.24 1.89 0.77
CA HIS A 261 8.78 0.62 1.31
C HIS A 261 8.96 -0.48 0.26
N GLN A 262 9.93 -1.36 0.46
CA GLN A 262 10.18 -2.50 -0.42
C GLN A 262 9.49 -3.76 0.08
N LEU A 263 8.80 -4.44 -0.83
CA LEU A 263 8.09 -5.69 -0.56
C LEU A 263 8.75 -6.87 -1.26
N ASP A 264 8.90 -7.97 -0.53
CA ASP A 264 9.30 -9.29 -1.03
C ASP A 264 8.18 -10.31 -0.74
N HIS A 265 7.67 -10.94 -1.79
CA HIS A 265 6.57 -11.90 -1.68
C HIS A 265 7.02 -13.35 -1.46
N SER A 266 8.31 -13.62 -1.28
CA SER A 266 8.82 -14.99 -1.13
C SER A 266 8.17 -15.77 0.03
N ALA A 267 7.86 -15.09 1.12
CA ALA A 267 7.11 -15.68 2.25
C ALA A 267 5.64 -16.04 1.91
N MET A 268 5.16 -15.68 0.74
CA MET A 268 3.84 -16.05 0.22
C MET A 268 3.92 -17.03 -0.96
N GLY A 269 5.09 -17.65 -1.14
CA GLY A 269 5.31 -18.66 -2.19
C GLY A 269 5.75 -18.09 -3.56
N ALA A 270 5.98 -16.79 -3.67
CA ALA A 270 6.57 -16.20 -4.86
C ALA A 270 8.08 -16.45 -4.93
N PRO A 271 8.72 -16.37 -6.11
CA PRO A 271 10.16 -16.38 -6.21
C PRO A 271 10.81 -15.30 -5.34
N ALA A 272 11.95 -15.62 -4.73
CA ALA A 272 12.67 -14.66 -3.89
C ALA A 272 13.20 -13.49 -4.74
N VAL A 273 13.06 -12.28 -4.24
CA VAL A 273 13.68 -11.10 -4.84
C VAL A 273 15.21 -11.22 -4.70
N PRO A 274 16.01 -11.10 -5.79
CA PRO A 274 17.45 -11.23 -5.73
C PRO A 274 18.09 -10.27 -4.71
N ALA A 275 19.09 -10.76 -3.96
CA ALA A 275 19.75 -9.94 -2.93
C ALA A 275 20.45 -8.70 -3.52
N GLY A 276 20.95 -8.81 -4.76
CA GLY A 276 21.60 -7.71 -5.46
C GLY A 276 20.71 -6.49 -5.64
N ILE A 277 19.47 -6.70 -6.12
CA ILE A 277 18.54 -5.59 -6.30
C ILE A 277 18.11 -4.98 -4.95
N LYS A 278 17.90 -5.82 -3.92
CA LYS A 278 17.56 -5.32 -2.57
C LYS A 278 18.63 -4.35 -2.06
N ALA A 279 19.91 -4.74 -2.17
CA ALA A 279 21.04 -3.90 -1.77
C ALA A 279 21.12 -2.63 -2.64
N ALA A 280 20.99 -2.77 -3.97
CA ALA A 280 21.06 -1.64 -4.90
C ALA A 280 19.96 -0.59 -4.65
N LEU A 281 18.74 -1.02 -4.33
CA LEU A 281 17.65 -0.10 -3.99
C LEU A 281 17.89 0.60 -2.65
N ARG A 282 18.37 -0.15 -1.64
CA ARG A 282 18.75 0.44 -0.35
C ARG A 282 19.84 1.49 -0.52
N ASP A 283 20.86 1.21 -1.35
CA ASP A 283 21.96 2.14 -1.64
C ASP A 283 21.50 3.35 -2.45
N ALA A 284 20.56 3.18 -3.36
CA ALA A 284 20.02 4.26 -4.19
C ALA A 284 19.14 5.22 -3.38
N PHE A 285 18.42 4.73 -2.38
CA PHE A 285 17.51 5.55 -1.58
C PHE A 285 18.20 6.07 -0.30
N LYS A 286 18.41 7.38 -0.21
CA LYS A 286 19.11 8.03 0.90
C LYS A 286 18.19 8.48 2.05
N GLY A 287 16.93 8.03 2.05
CA GLY A 287 15.94 8.28 3.09
C GLY A 287 15.63 7.05 3.95
N PRO A 288 14.63 7.15 4.84
CA PRO A 288 14.14 6.01 5.62
C PRO A 288 13.63 4.87 4.74
N TYR A 289 13.95 3.63 5.14
CA TYR A 289 13.69 2.43 4.33
C TYR A 289 12.91 1.39 5.13
N ILE A 290 11.76 0.95 4.61
CA ILE A 290 10.91 -0.08 5.21
C ILE A 290 11.04 -1.36 4.39
N LEU A 291 11.32 -2.49 5.06
CA LEU A 291 11.25 -3.81 4.44
C LEU A 291 10.01 -4.57 4.90
N ALA A 292 9.33 -5.20 3.93
CA ALA A 292 8.25 -6.17 4.16
C ALA A 292 8.56 -7.48 3.42
N GLY A 293 8.27 -8.64 4.05
CA GLY A 293 8.55 -9.92 3.41
C GLY A 293 8.65 -11.09 4.39
N GLY A 294 7.63 -11.30 5.24
CA GLY A 294 7.55 -12.46 6.11
C GLY A 294 8.51 -12.48 7.30
N PHE A 295 8.84 -11.30 7.81
CA PHE A 295 9.70 -11.17 8.99
C PHE A 295 9.04 -11.76 10.24
N ASP A 296 9.86 -12.39 11.06
CA ASP A 296 9.63 -12.65 12.48
C ASP A 296 10.47 -11.68 13.35
N ARG A 297 10.44 -11.87 14.67
CA ARG A 297 11.23 -11.04 15.59
C ARG A 297 12.74 -11.08 15.28
N ALA A 298 13.30 -12.27 15.10
CA ALA A 298 14.74 -12.45 14.94
C ALA A 298 15.24 -11.89 13.59
N SER A 299 14.54 -12.20 12.51
CA SER A 299 14.88 -11.71 11.17
C SER A 299 14.65 -10.20 11.03
N GLY A 300 13.60 -9.66 11.67
CA GLY A 300 13.36 -8.22 11.75
C GLY A 300 14.47 -7.48 12.51
N GLU A 301 14.88 -7.98 13.66
CA GLU A 301 16.00 -7.42 14.41
C GLU A 301 17.30 -7.47 13.60
N LYS A 302 17.58 -8.58 12.92
CA LYS A 302 18.76 -8.73 12.05
C LYS A 302 18.76 -7.74 10.89
N ALA A 303 17.62 -7.50 10.25
CA ALA A 303 17.51 -6.55 9.14
C ALA A 303 17.84 -5.11 9.59
N LEU A 304 17.41 -4.73 10.79
CA LEU A 304 17.76 -3.43 11.39
C LEU A 304 19.24 -3.33 11.75
N GLN A 305 19.80 -4.35 12.43
CA GLN A 305 21.20 -4.38 12.86
C GLN A 305 22.16 -4.35 11.68
N SER A 306 21.81 -4.98 10.56
CA SER A 306 22.64 -5.00 9.35
C SER A 306 22.50 -3.74 8.48
N GLY A 307 21.61 -2.79 8.85
CA GLY A 307 21.35 -1.58 8.07
C GLY A 307 20.55 -1.80 6.77
N GLN A 308 20.03 -3.02 6.55
CA GLN A 308 19.18 -3.33 5.41
C GLN A 308 17.85 -2.56 5.46
N ALA A 309 17.35 -2.27 6.64
CA ALA A 309 16.14 -1.49 6.87
C ALA A 309 16.30 -0.52 8.04
N ASP A 310 15.50 0.53 8.05
CA ASP A 310 15.30 1.42 9.20
C ASP A 310 14.05 1.01 9.99
N LEU A 311 13.06 0.39 9.32
CA LEU A 311 11.84 -0.17 9.89
C LEU A 311 11.50 -1.49 9.21
N VAL A 312 10.74 -2.33 9.93
CA VAL A 312 10.28 -3.65 9.44
C VAL A 312 8.76 -3.73 9.49
N ALA A 313 8.16 -4.12 8.37
CA ALA A 313 6.72 -4.20 8.24
C ALA A 313 6.21 -5.65 8.37
N TYR A 314 5.18 -5.81 9.21
CA TYR A 314 4.50 -7.06 9.50
C TYR A 314 3.07 -6.99 8.97
N GLY A 315 2.68 -7.98 8.18
CA GLY A 315 1.32 -8.07 7.61
C GLY A 315 0.41 -9.00 8.41
N ARG A 316 0.28 -10.26 7.95
CA ARG A 316 -0.63 -11.26 8.52
C ARG A 316 -0.59 -11.37 10.05
N PRO A 317 0.58 -11.28 10.72
CA PRO A 317 0.61 -11.30 12.18
C PRO A 317 -0.25 -10.21 12.84
N PHE A 318 -0.35 -9.01 12.25
CA PHE A 318 -1.21 -7.94 12.78
C PHE A 318 -2.71 -8.21 12.61
N ILE A 319 -3.12 -9.11 11.70
CA ILE A 319 -4.54 -9.41 11.52
C ILE A 319 -5.11 -10.00 12.81
N SER A 320 -4.45 -11.01 13.35
CA SER A 320 -4.92 -11.81 14.50
C SER A 320 -4.27 -11.46 15.83
N ASN A 321 -3.30 -10.53 15.83
CA ASN A 321 -2.62 -10.06 17.04
C ASN A 321 -2.62 -8.53 17.08
N PRO A 322 -3.70 -7.91 17.61
CA PRO A 322 -3.77 -6.45 17.75
C PRO A 322 -2.61 -5.88 18.58
N ASP A 323 -2.13 -6.65 19.56
CA ASP A 323 -1.02 -6.39 20.46
C ASP A 323 0.33 -6.96 19.98
N LEU A 324 0.52 -7.09 18.66
CA LEU A 324 1.67 -7.76 18.06
C LEU A 324 3.01 -7.25 18.59
N VAL A 325 3.16 -5.95 18.79
CA VAL A 325 4.42 -5.35 19.27
C VAL A 325 4.79 -5.90 20.65
N GLU A 326 3.81 -5.98 21.58
CA GLU A 326 4.04 -6.54 22.91
C GLU A 326 4.31 -8.04 22.86
N ARG A 327 3.61 -8.77 21.98
CA ARG A 327 3.87 -10.22 21.78
C ARG A 327 5.29 -10.46 21.26
N LEU A 328 5.71 -9.73 20.25
CA LEU A 328 7.08 -9.80 19.73
C LEU A 328 8.11 -9.42 20.79
N LYS A 329 7.84 -8.40 21.62
CA LYS A 329 8.73 -7.94 22.67
C LYS A 329 8.90 -8.98 23.79
N LYS A 330 7.80 -9.60 24.19
CA LYS A 330 7.78 -10.65 25.25
C LYS A 330 8.13 -12.04 24.71
N ASP A 331 8.30 -12.20 23.40
CA ASP A 331 8.58 -13.46 22.71
C ASP A 331 7.49 -14.52 22.96
N VAL A 332 6.24 -14.13 22.96
CA VAL A 332 5.10 -15.03 23.17
C VAL A 332 4.48 -15.46 21.85
N ALA A 333 3.83 -16.63 21.86
CA ALA A 333 3.23 -17.22 20.69
C ALA A 333 2.19 -16.30 20.03
N LEU A 334 2.21 -16.26 18.71
CA LEU A 334 1.24 -15.50 17.92
C LEU A 334 0.00 -16.35 17.62
N THR A 335 -1.16 -15.72 17.69
CA THR A 335 -2.41 -16.31 17.21
C THR A 335 -2.39 -16.38 15.70
N ALA A 336 -2.70 -17.55 15.12
CA ALA A 336 -2.82 -17.69 13.67
C ALA A 336 -4.08 -16.96 13.16
N PRO A 337 -4.01 -16.30 11.99
CA PRO A 337 -5.17 -15.64 11.43
C PRO A 337 -6.16 -16.64 10.80
N ASP A 338 -7.45 -16.36 10.91
CA ASP A 338 -8.49 -17.08 10.17
C ASP A 338 -8.65 -16.50 8.76
N PHE A 339 -8.10 -17.17 7.78
CA PHE A 339 -8.12 -16.77 6.37
C PHE A 339 -9.53 -16.61 5.80
N SER A 340 -10.52 -17.37 6.32
CA SER A 340 -11.91 -17.30 5.86
C SER A 340 -12.56 -15.95 6.17
N THR A 341 -12.01 -15.19 7.13
CA THR A 341 -12.55 -13.91 7.59
C THR A 341 -11.80 -12.69 7.03
N PHE A 342 -10.81 -12.87 6.17
CA PHE A 342 -9.97 -11.76 5.71
C PHE A 342 -10.77 -10.67 5.01
N TYR A 343 -11.73 -11.05 4.17
CA TYR A 343 -12.48 -10.14 3.30
C TYR A 343 -14.00 -10.15 3.56
N THR A 344 -14.44 -10.75 4.67
CA THR A 344 -15.85 -10.76 5.06
C THR A 344 -16.27 -9.43 5.68
N PRO A 345 -17.55 -9.05 5.63
CA PRO A 345 -18.04 -7.88 6.37
C PRO A 345 -18.12 -8.13 7.88
N GLY A 346 -18.28 -7.06 8.66
CA GLY A 346 -18.53 -7.12 10.10
C GLY A 346 -17.30 -7.34 10.95
N ALA A 347 -17.52 -7.54 12.25
CA ALA A 347 -16.49 -7.56 13.30
C ALA A 347 -15.71 -8.88 13.38
N LYS A 348 -16.31 -9.99 12.94
CA LYS A 348 -15.70 -11.32 13.03
C LYS A 348 -14.39 -11.39 12.23
N GLY A 349 -13.32 -11.85 12.89
CA GLY A 349 -11.97 -11.92 12.32
C GLY A 349 -11.37 -10.54 12.00
N TYR A 350 -11.90 -9.48 12.62
CA TYR A 350 -11.48 -8.11 12.39
C TYR A 350 -11.16 -7.38 13.70
N THR A 351 -12.16 -7.17 14.57
CA THR A 351 -11.97 -6.50 15.87
C THR A 351 -12.13 -7.44 17.06
N ASP A 352 -12.48 -8.71 16.87
CA ASP A 352 -12.79 -9.70 17.90
C ASP A 352 -11.60 -10.57 18.32
N TYR A 353 -10.40 -10.34 17.79
CA TYR A 353 -9.19 -11.03 18.26
C TYR A 353 -8.77 -10.54 19.65
N ALA A 354 -8.52 -11.51 20.54
CA ALA A 354 -8.14 -11.22 21.92
C ALA A 354 -6.76 -10.56 22.02
N VAL A 355 -6.69 -9.49 22.81
CA VAL A 355 -5.43 -8.93 23.32
C VAL A 355 -5.01 -9.75 24.52
N GLN A 356 -3.72 -10.10 24.63
CA GLN A 356 -3.22 -10.72 25.86
C GLN A 356 -3.26 -9.67 26.99
N THR A 357 -4.08 -9.92 27.99
CA THR A 357 -3.99 -9.18 29.25
C THR A 357 -2.63 -9.46 29.89
N ALA A 358 -1.96 -8.40 30.32
CA ALA A 358 -0.67 -8.46 30.98
C ALA A 358 -0.68 -9.36 32.21
#